data_91b3847f91e0f71623c8cc4eb65b28c8
#
_entry.id   91b3847f91e0f71623c8cc4eb65b28c8
#
_cell.length_a   1.000
_cell.length_b   1.000
_cell.length_c   1.000
_cell.angle_alpha   90.00
_cell.angle_beta   90.00
_cell.angle_gamma   90.00
#
_symmetry.space_group_name_H-M   'P 1'
#
loop_
_entity.id
_entity.type
_entity.pdbx_description
1 polymer ?
#
loop_
_entity_poly.entity_id
_entity_poly.type
_entity_poly.pdbx_seq_one_letter_code
_entity_poly.pdbx_strand_id
1 'polypeptide(L)'
;MATVTPLRRGPADPDAAAKIRERILDAATECLLAEGLDARLHAMIAERAGISRPTVYKYVGDQAAIVAAILERELDQFFGAAVPLLRRSDDLEAHLVDAIVFVVEYGRGHALLQKALREHPELILPALTTESGPLVERVVALFEEQLGRALSQAGEALTPRAAAEWAYRIVISLITTPSPALDDEGTKQYVASLVRLMGIAR
;
A
#
# COMPACT_ATOMS: atom_id res chain seq x y z
N MET A 1 -21.72 39.60 -40.88
CA MET A 1 -20.61 39.03 -40.09
C MET A 1 -21.20 38.52 -38.79
N ALA A 2 -21.31 37.21 -38.64
CA ALA A 2 -21.84 36.58 -37.43
C ALA A 2 -20.69 36.36 -36.45
N THR A 3 -20.75 36.98 -35.27
CA THR A 3 -19.78 36.85 -34.21
C THR A 3 -19.99 35.52 -33.50
N VAL A 4 -19.07 34.56 -33.70
CA VAL A 4 -19.09 33.30 -32.98
C VAL A 4 -18.57 33.55 -31.55
N THR A 5 -19.49 33.52 -30.59
CA THR A 5 -19.17 33.60 -29.15
C THR A 5 -18.45 32.27 -28.76
N PRO A 6 -17.24 32.29 -28.19
CA PRO A 6 -16.61 31.07 -27.72
C PRO A 6 -17.37 30.50 -26.52
N LEU A 7 -17.81 29.28 -26.61
CA LEU A 7 -18.37 28.52 -25.49
C LEU A 7 -17.37 28.51 -24.33
N ARG A 8 -17.65 29.23 -23.24
CA ARG A 8 -16.96 29.10 -21.96
C ARG A 8 -17.11 27.64 -21.50
N ARG A 9 -16.03 26.87 -21.52
CA ARG A 9 -15.96 25.61 -20.76
C ARG A 9 -16.17 25.99 -19.29
N GLY A 10 -17.29 25.57 -18.72
CA GLY A 10 -17.53 25.62 -17.28
C GLY A 10 -16.46 24.84 -16.51
N PRO A 11 -16.32 25.06 -15.19
CA PRO A 11 -15.43 24.28 -14.36
C PRO A 11 -15.72 22.79 -14.58
N ALA A 12 -14.66 22.02 -14.80
CA ALA A 12 -14.79 20.56 -14.98
C ALA A 12 -15.47 20.00 -13.73
N ASP A 13 -16.50 19.21 -13.91
CA ASP A 13 -17.19 18.50 -12.83
C ASP A 13 -16.16 17.67 -12.04
N PRO A 14 -15.97 17.94 -10.74
CA PRO A 14 -14.98 17.22 -9.92
C PRO A 14 -15.18 15.70 -9.95
N ASP A 15 -16.44 15.23 -9.97
CA ASP A 15 -16.78 13.82 -10.04
C ASP A 15 -16.39 13.19 -11.38
N ALA A 16 -16.57 13.92 -12.47
CA ALA A 16 -16.16 13.47 -13.79
C ALA A 16 -14.64 13.41 -13.90
N ALA A 17 -13.92 14.36 -13.30
CA ALA A 17 -12.46 14.36 -13.26
C ALA A 17 -11.91 13.19 -12.44
N ALA A 18 -12.48 12.91 -11.27
CA ALA A 18 -12.12 11.77 -10.42
C ALA A 18 -12.32 10.44 -11.15
N LYS A 19 -13.48 10.24 -11.81
CA LYS A 19 -13.77 9.02 -12.59
C LYS A 19 -12.79 8.81 -13.75
N ILE A 20 -12.37 9.89 -14.42
CA ILE A 20 -11.37 9.80 -15.49
C ILE A 20 -10.01 9.38 -14.89
N ARG A 21 -9.63 9.97 -13.75
CA ARG A 21 -8.37 9.64 -13.07
C ARG A 21 -8.35 8.18 -12.64
N GLU A 22 -9.40 7.67 -12.02
CA GLU A 22 -9.50 6.25 -11.63
C GLU A 22 -9.38 5.32 -12.85
N ARG A 23 -10.11 5.60 -13.92
CA ARG A 23 -10.00 4.80 -15.16
C ARG A 23 -8.59 4.79 -15.74
N ILE A 24 -7.85 5.90 -15.61
CA ILE A 24 -6.44 5.98 -16.03
C ILE A 24 -5.58 5.12 -15.12
N LEU A 25 -5.78 5.16 -13.80
CA LEU A 25 -5.00 4.38 -12.84
C LEU A 25 -5.28 2.86 -12.98
N ASP A 26 -6.53 2.48 -13.26
CA ASP A 26 -6.87 1.07 -13.55
C ASP A 26 -6.13 0.58 -14.81
N ALA A 27 -6.21 1.32 -15.90
CA ALA A 27 -5.49 1.00 -17.12
C ALA A 27 -3.97 0.98 -16.92
N ALA A 28 -3.44 1.87 -16.09
CA ALA A 28 -2.02 1.93 -15.75
C ALA A 28 -1.57 0.70 -14.95
N THR A 29 -2.34 0.30 -13.94
CA THR A 29 -2.08 -0.92 -13.17
C THR A 29 -2.06 -2.16 -14.06
N GLU A 30 -3.03 -2.30 -14.97
CA GLU A 30 -3.06 -3.39 -15.92
C GLU A 30 -1.85 -3.38 -16.89
N CYS A 31 -1.44 -2.18 -17.37
CA CYS A 31 -0.26 -2.05 -18.22
C CYS A 31 1.01 -2.47 -17.47
N LEU A 32 1.17 -2.02 -16.22
CA LEU A 32 2.32 -2.37 -15.39
C LEU A 32 2.39 -3.86 -15.08
N LEU A 33 1.24 -4.49 -14.82
CA LEU A 33 1.18 -5.93 -14.58
C LEU A 33 1.52 -6.73 -15.84
N ALA A 34 1.04 -6.30 -17.01
CA ALA A 34 1.26 -7.03 -18.26
C ALA A 34 2.68 -6.84 -18.83
N GLU A 35 3.15 -5.59 -18.87
CA GLU A 35 4.31 -5.20 -19.67
C GLU A 35 5.43 -4.54 -18.85
N GLY A 36 5.19 -4.24 -17.55
CA GLY A 36 6.15 -3.57 -16.67
C GLY A 36 6.29 -2.08 -16.98
N LEU A 37 7.41 -1.48 -16.52
CA LEU A 37 7.75 -0.07 -16.75
C LEU A 37 8.39 0.07 -18.15
N ASP A 38 7.60 0.44 -19.14
CA ASP A 38 8.04 0.73 -20.50
C ASP A 38 8.00 2.22 -20.81
N ALA A 39 8.91 2.71 -21.65
CA ALA A 39 8.93 4.11 -22.11
C ALA A 39 7.64 4.53 -22.86
N ARG A 40 6.84 3.57 -23.30
CA ARG A 40 5.55 3.78 -23.98
C ARG A 40 4.36 3.74 -23.06
N LEU A 41 4.55 3.69 -21.72
CA LEU A 41 3.49 3.52 -20.72
C LEU A 41 2.30 4.45 -20.97
N HIS A 42 2.53 5.75 -21.22
CA HIS A 42 1.43 6.70 -21.52
C HIS A 42 0.63 6.36 -22.78
N ALA A 43 1.27 5.78 -23.80
CA ALA A 43 0.57 5.37 -25.01
C ALA A 43 -0.32 4.15 -24.74
N MET A 44 0.21 3.19 -23.99
CA MET A 44 -0.49 1.97 -23.61
C MET A 44 -1.69 2.28 -22.72
N ILE A 45 -1.51 3.14 -21.73
CA ILE A 45 -2.59 3.64 -20.85
C ILE A 45 -3.67 4.34 -21.68
N ALA A 46 -3.28 5.24 -22.60
CA ALA A 46 -4.21 5.99 -23.42
C ALA A 46 -5.08 5.06 -24.29
N GLU A 47 -4.46 4.06 -24.92
CA GLU A 47 -5.15 3.04 -25.70
C GLU A 47 -6.11 2.22 -24.85
N ARG A 48 -5.63 1.68 -23.74
CA ARG A 48 -6.42 0.82 -22.84
C ARG A 48 -7.57 1.56 -22.16
N ALA A 49 -7.32 2.81 -21.73
CA ALA A 49 -8.34 3.68 -21.14
C ALA A 49 -9.30 4.30 -22.19
N GLY A 50 -9.04 4.17 -23.49
CA GLY A 50 -9.85 4.77 -24.53
C GLY A 50 -9.87 6.31 -24.52
N ILE A 51 -8.71 6.93 -24.23
CA ILE A 51 -8.54 8.38 -24.16
C ILE A 51 -7.27 8.83 -24.88
N SER A 52 -7.09 10.15 -25.09
CA SER A 52 -5.89 10.67 -25.71
C SER A 52 -4.69 10.72 -24.73
N ARG A 53 -3.46 10.55 -25.27
CA ARG A 53 -2.21 10.72 -24.48
C ARG A 53 -2.15 12.07 -23.74
N PRO A 54 -2.48 13.21 -24.36
CA PRO A 54 -2.55 14.49 -23.63
C PRO A 54 -3.52 14.48 -22.46
N THR A 55 -4.61 13.70 -22.55
CA THR A 55 -5.56 13.53 -21.45
C THR A 55 -4.91 12.75 -20.31
N VAL A 56 -4.14 11.69 -20.57
CA VAL A 56 -3.39 10.96 -19.54
C VAL A 56 -2.45 11.91 -18.80
N TYR A 57 -1.60 12.65 -19.52
CA TYR A 57 -0.69 13.64 -18.91
C TYR A 57 -1.41 14.68 -18.06
N LYS A 58 -2.56 15.16 -18.52
CA LYS A 58 -3.34 16.16 -17.80
C LYS A 58 -3.83 15.68 -16.44
N TYR A 59 -4.24 14.41 -16.31
CA TYR A 59 -4.89 13.89 -15.10
C TYR A 59 -3.93 13.20 -14.14
N VAL A 60 -2.85 12.61 -14.62
CA VAL A 60 -1.94 11.80 -13.79
C VAL A 60 -0.46 12.20 -13.90
N GLY A 61 -0.11 13.12 -14.80
CA GLY A 61 1.26 13.62 -14.95
C GLY A 61 2.17 12.70 -15.77
N ASP A 62 3.45 12.70 -15.43
CA ASP A 62 4.48 11.87 -16.05
C ASP A 62 4.50 10.44 -15.49
N GLN A 63 5.43 9.63 -15.96
CA GLN A 63 5.53 8.22 -15.54
C GLN A 63 5.80 8.08 -14.03
N ALA A 64 6.62 8.94 -13.45
CA ALA A 64 6.90 8.91 -12.02
C ALA A 64 5.65 9.27 -11.21
N ALA A 65 4.88 10.27 -11.65
CA ALA A 65 3.62 10.66 -11.03
C ALA A 65 2.55 9.54 -11.14
N ILE A 66 2.50 8.80 -12.26
CA ILE A 66 1.62 7.64 -12.41
C ILE A 66 1.98 6.56 -11.40
N VAL A 67 3.26 6.20 -11.29
CA VAL A 67 3.73 5.16 -10.35
C VAL A 67 3.44 5.57 -8.92
N ALA A 68 3.71 6.83 -8.55
CA ALA A 68 3.41 7.35 -7.23
C ALA A 68 1.90 7.30 -6.90
N ALA A 69 1.04 7.70 -7.86
CA ALA A 69 -0.40 7.66 -7.68
C ALA A 69 -0.96 6.22 -7.55
N ILE A 70 -0.39 5.27 -8.28
CA ILE A 70 -0.74 3.85 -8.12
C ILE A 70 -0.31 3.36 -6.73
N LEU A 71 0.94 3.63 -6.31
CA LEU A 71 1.43 3.23 -5.00
C LEU A 71 0.56 3.78 -3.87
N GLU A 72 0.19 5.06 -3.92
CA GLU A 72 -0.70 5.69 -2.94
C GLU A 72 -2.06 4.98 -2.89
N ARG A 73 -2.67 4.71 -4.05
CA ARG A 73 -3.95 3.99 -4.15
C ARG A 73 -3.86 2.57 -3.57
N GLU A 74 -2.82 1.82 -3.89
CA GLU A 74 -2.60 0.46 -3.38
C GLU A 74 -2.40 0.46 -1.86
N LEU A 75 -1.68 1.45 -1.32
CA LEU A 75 -1.53 1.64 0.12
C LEU A 75 -2.86 1.99 0.79
N ASP A 76 -3.69 2.86 0.20
CA ASP A 76 -5.02 3.20 0.74
C ASP A 76 -5.93 1.97 0.78
N GLN A 77 -5.94 1.16 -0.26
CA GLN A 77 -6.68 -0.10 -0.30
C GLN A 77 -6.19 -1.08 0.76
N PHE A 78 -4.86 -1.23 0.89
CA PHE A 78 -4.25 -2.06 1.91
C PHE A 78 -4.63 -1.62 3.32
N PHE A 79 -4.48 -0.33 3.67
CA PHE A 79 -4.85 0.17 4.99
C PHE A 79 -6.35 0.05 5.24
N GLY A 80 -7.18 0.27 4.22
CA GLY A 80 -8.63 0.03 4.29
C GLY A 80 -8.98 -1.41 4.65
N ALA A 81 -8.26 -2.38 4.11
CA ALA A 81 -8.43 -3.80 4.42
C ALA A 81 -7.86 -4.18 5.80
N ALA A 82 -6.76 -3.56 6.23
CA ALA A 82 -6.09 -3.87 7.50
C ALA A 82 -6.81 -3.31 8.73
N VAL A 83 -7.39 -2.10 8.64
CA VAL A 83 -8.06 -1.43 9.78
C VAL A 83 -9.12 -2.29 10.47
N PRO A 84 -10.06 -2.97 9.77
CA PRO A 84 -11.06 -3.81 10.42
C PRO A 84 -10.47 -4.96 11.23
N LEU A 85 -9.30 -5.46 10.84
CA LEU A 85 -8.61 -6.56 11.53
C LEU A 85 -8.02 -6.10 12.86
N LEU A 86 -7.62 -4.84 12.97
CA LEU A 86 -7.04 -4.26 14.19
C LEU A 86 -8.09 -3.86 15.24
N ARG A 87 -9.37 -3.85 14.87
CA ARG A 87 -10.47 -3.45 15.77
C ARG A 87 -11.04 -4.56 16.64
N ARG A 88 -10.64 -5.80 16.41
CA ARG A 88 -11.24 -6.97 17.10
C ARG A 88 -10.24 -7.53 18.08
N SER A 89 -10.51 -7.56 19.38
CA SER A 89 -10.08 -8.66 20.24
C SER A 89 -10.03 -8.35 21.73
N ASP A 90 -10.40 -9.37 22.51
CA ASP A 90 -10.10 -9.48 23.94
C ASP A 90 -8.71 -10.10 24.17
N ASP A 91 -8.03 -10.60 23.10
CA ASP A 91 -6.71 -11.22 23.12
C ASP A 91 -5.75 -10.45 22.19
N LEU A 92 -4.95 -9.56 22.78
CA LEU A 92 -4.02 -8.69 22.06
C LEU A 92 -2.90 -9.50 21.35
N GLU A 93 -2.41 -10.60 21.95
CA GLU A 93 -1.37 -11.44 21.36
C GLU A 93 -1.88 -12.08 20.05
N ALA A 94 -2.96 -12.83 20.14
CA ALA A 94 -3.56 -13.49 18.98
C ALA A 94 -3.89 -12.48 17.88
N HIS A 95 -4.40 -11.32 18.28
CA HIS A 95 -4.78 -10.26 17.36
C HIS A 95 -3.59 -9.65 16.59
N LEU A 96 -2.49 -9.37 17.28
CA LEU A 96 -1.27 -8.88 16.63
C LEU A 96 -0.68 -9.93 15.69
N VAL A 97 -0.69 -11.21 16.10
CA VAL A 97 -0.24 -12.31 15.24
C VAL A 97 -1.06 -12.36 13.96
N ASP A 98 -2.38 -12.40 14.07
CA ASP A 98 -3.28 -12.49 12.92
C ASP A 98 -3.17 -11.25 12.01
N ALA A 99 -3.01 -10.06 12.58
CA ALA A 99 -2.79 -8.84 11.81
C ALA A 99 -1.46 -8.85 11.04
N ILE A 100 -0.37 -9.24 11.69
CA ILE A 100 0.96 -9.33 11.04
C ILE A 100 0.94 -10.39 9.94
N VAL A 101 0.37 -11.58 10.21
CA VAL A 101 0.25 -12.66 9.21
C VAL A 101 -0.55 -12.19 8.00
N PHE A 102 -1.71 -11.57 8.23
CA PHE A 102 -2.50 -10.99 7.14
C PHE A 102 -1.70 -10.03 6.27
N VAL A 103 -0.92 -9.12 6.88
CA VAL A 103 -0.12 -8.14 6.11
C VAL A 103 0.96 -8.85 5.29
N VAL A 104 1.60 -9.88 5.85
CA VAL A 104 2.62 -10.67 5.14
C VAL A 104 2.00 -11.42 3.96
N GLU A 105 0.87 -12.10 4.17
CA GLU A 105 0.14 -12.82 3.12
C GLU A 105 -0.35 -11.87 2.03
N TYR A 106 -0.93 -10.73 2.43
CA TYR A 106 -1.35 -9.69 1.49
C TYR A 106 -0.19 -9.22 0.63
N GLY A 107 0.95 -8.87 1.24
CA GLY A 107 2.13 -8.39 0.52
C GLY A 107 2.73 -9.47 -0.39
N ARG A 108 2.77 -10.73 0.04
CA ARG A 108 3.24 -11.86 -0.77
C ARG A 108 2.29 -12.18 -1.93
N GLY A 109 0.98 -12.04 -1.74
CA GLY A 109 -0.04 -12.24 -2.77
C GLY A 109 -0.23 -11.06 -3.70
N HIS A 110 0.31 -9.88 -3.39
CA HIS A 110 0.05 -8.65 -4.14
C HIS A 110 0.83 -8.62 -5.46
N ALA A 111 0.15 -8.90 -6.57
CA ALA A 111 0.78 -9.12 -7.87
C ALA A 111 1.70 -7.97 -8.32
N LEU A 112 1.24 -6.71 -8.17
CA LEU A 112 2.02 -5.54 -8.58
C LEU A 112 3.26 -5.33 -7.71
N LEU A 113 3.14 -5.49 -6.39
CA LEU A 113 4.27 -5.40 -5.46
C LEU A 113 5.32 -6.48 -5.77
N GLN A 114 4.87 -7.73 -5.93
CA GLN A 114 5.78 -8.84 -6.21
C GLN A 114 6.45 -8.71 -7.58
N LYS A 115 5.73 -8.20 -8.59
CA LYS A 115 6.32 -7.88 -9.88
C LYS A 115 7.37 -6.76 -9.76
N ALA A 116 7.05 -5.68 -9.07
CA ALA A 116 7.96 -4.56 -8.86
C ALA A 116 9.21 -4.97 -8.07
N LEU A 117 9.08 -5.80 -7.02
CA LEU A 117 10.22 -6.35 -6.27
C LEU A 117 11.15 -7.23 -7.13
N ARG A 118 10.60 -7.94 -8.13
CA ARG A 118 11.41 -8.79 -9.02
C ARG A 118 12.06 -8.00 -10.15
N GLU A 119 11.34 -7.07 -10.76
CA GLU A 119 11.75 -6.40 -12.00
C GLU A 119 12.42 -5.04 -11.75
N HIS A 120 12.01 -4.34 -10.69
CA HIS A 120 12.46 -3.00 -10.35
C HIS A 120 12.72 -2.82 -8.84
N PRO A 121 13.55 -3.70 -8.21
CA PRO A 121 13.85 -3.62 -6.77
C PRO A 121 14.44 -2.27 -6.39
N GLU A 122 15.19 -1.61 -7.28
CA GLU A 122 15.78 -0.28 -7.09
C GLU A 122 14.76 0.84 -6.86
N LEU A 123 13.51 0.65 -7.33
CA LEU A 123 12.42 1.62 -7.14
C LEU A 123 11.64 1.33 -5.86
N ILE A 124 11.44 0.06 -5.51
CA ILE A 124 10.54 -0.33 -4.42
C ILE A 124 11.27 -0.49 -3.10
N LEU A 125 12.46 -1.08 -3.08
CA LEU A 125 13.18 -1.33 -1.83
C LEU A 125 13.50 -0.06 -1.03
N PRO A 126 13.94 1.06 -1.63
CA PRO A 126 14.14 2.30 -0.87
C PRO A 126 12.87 2.76 -0.15
N ALA A 127 11.72 2.75 -0.83
CA ALA A 127 10.44 3.15 -0.26
C ALA A 127 9.98 2.23 0.90
N LEU A 128 10.37 0.96 0.88
CA LEU A 128 10.08 -0.01 1.93
C LEU A 128 11.15 -0.03 3.05
N THR A 129 12.30 0.59 2.86
CA THR A 129 13.44 0.49 3.78
C THR A 129 14.03 1.85 4.15
N THR A 130 14.97 2.37 3.36
CA THR A 130 15.75 3.58 3.69
C THR A 130 14.93 4.87 3.61
N GLU A 131 13.88 4.89 2.83
CA GLU A 131 12.98 6.03 2.62
C GLU A 131 11.57 5.78 3.18
N SER A 132 11.43 4.76 4.03
CA SER A 132 10.15 4.27 4.55
C SER A 132 9.47 5.19 5.58
N GLY A 133 10.09 6.31 5.95
CA GLY A 133 9.58 7.22 6.99
C GLY A 133 8.08 7.52 6.88
N PRO A 134 7.56 7.99 5.74
CA PRO A 134 6.13 8.28 5.59
C PRO A 134 5.23 7.06 5.81
N LEU A 135 5.66 5.88 5.36
CA LEU A 135 4.91 4.64 5.53
C LEU A 135 4.92 4.18 6.99
N VAL A 136 6.07 4.28 7.67
CA VAL A 136 6.20 3.99 9.10
C VAL A 136 5.29 4.90 9.93
N GLU A 137 5.26 6.21 9.68
CA GLU A 137 4.37 7.13 10.40
C GLU A 137 2.89 6.78 10.20
N ARG A 138 2.51 6.31 9.01
CA ARG A 138 1.15 5.85 8.74
C ARG A 138 0.79 4.59 9.53
N VAL A 139 1.72 3.64 9.66
CA VAL A 139 1.56 2.45 10.50
C VAL A 139 1.49 2.82 11.97
N VAL A 140 2.35 3.75 12.43
CA VAL A 140 2.32 4.27 13.82
C VAL A 140 0.96 4.88 14.15
N ALA A 141 0.46 5.77 13.31
CA ALA A 141 -0.86 6.40 13.51
C ALA A 141 -1.98 5.35 13.62
N LEU A 142 -1.93 4.31 12.79
CA LEU A 142 -2.87 3.20 12.85
C LEU A 142 -2.79 2.44 14.17
N PHE A 143 -1.59 2.13 14.66
CA PHE A 143 -1.39 1.44 15.94
C PHE A 143 -1.84 2.29 17.12
N GLU A 144 -1.53 3.59 17.13
CA GLU A 144 -1.97 4.51 18.17
C GLU A 144 -3.49 4.59 18.23
N GLU A 145 -4.16 4.70 17.10
CA GLU A 145 -5.61 4.80 17.01
C GLU A 145 -6.32 3.50 17.41
N GLN A 146 -5.85 2.35 16.91
CA GLN A 146 -6.57 1.08 17.06
C GLN A 146 -6.13 0.26 18.29
N LEU A 147 -4.85 0.31 18.65
CA LEU A 147 -4.25 -0.54 19.68
C LEU A 147 -3.72 0.23 20.89
N GLY A 148 -3.70 1.57 20.86
CA GLY A 148 -3.09 2.39 21.90
C GLY A 148 -3.60 2.07 23.31
N ARG A 149 -4.92 1.84 23.48
CA ARG A 149 -5.50 1.47 24.78
C ARG A 149 -5.10 0.07 25.22
N ALA A 150 -5.13 -0.91 24.32
CA ALA A 150 -4.80 -2.30 24.62
C ALA A 150 -3.30 -2.44 24.98
N LEU A 151 -2.41 -1.77 24.24
CA LEU A 151 -0.97 -1.77 24.52
C LEU A 151 -0.64 -1.06 25.85
N SER A 152 -1.33 0.03 26.15
CA SER A 152 -1.14 0.74 27.43
C SER A 152 -1.60 -0.09 28.64
N GLN A 153 -2.55 -1.00 28.46
CA GLN A 153 -3.02 -1.92 29.51
C GLN A 153 -2.11 -3.13 29.68
N ALA A 154 -1.40 -3.55 28.60
CA ALA A 154 -0.50 -4.68 28.63
C ALA A 154 0.82 -4.43 29.39
N GLY A 155 1.15 -3.16 29.68
CA GLY A 155 2.31 -2.76 30.48
C GLY A 155 3.11 -1.60 29.89
N GLU A 156 4.04 -1.03 30.67
CA GLU A 156 4.84 0.12 30.23
C GLU A 156 5.97 -0.21 29.24
N ALA A 157 6.23 -1.50 28.99
CA ALA A 157 7.42 -1.94 28.26
C ALA A 157 7.35 -1.66 26.74
N LEU A 158 6.14 -1.50 26.16
CA LEU A 158 5.98 -1.36 24.72
C LEU A 158 5.00 -0.22 24.40
N THR A 159 5.54 0.89 23.88
CA THR A 159 4.69 1.97 23.37
C THR A 159 4.04 1.59 22.03
N PRO A 160 2.87 2.14 21.66
CA PRO A 160 2.26 1.92 20.36
C PRO A 160 3.21 2.17 19.18
N ARG A 161 4.03 3.22 19.26
CA ARG A 161 5.07 3.51 18.27
C ARG A 161 6.12 2.39 18.16
N ALA A 162 6.65 1.94 19.29
CA ALA A 162 7.66 0.88 19.28
C ALA A 162 7.09 -0.44 18.73
N ALA A 163 5.85 -0.78 19.07
CA ALA A 163 5.14 -1.94 18.53
C ALA A 163 4.93 -1.82 17.02
N ALA A 164 4.48 -0.67 16.55
CA ALA A 164 4.27 -0.38 15.14
C ALA A 164 5.57 -0.49 14.33
N GLU A 165 6.63 0.15 14.78
CA GLU A 165 7.94 0.12 14.13
C GLU A 165 8.55 -1.28 14.10
N TRP A 166 8.36 -2.05 15.16
CA TRP A 166 8.80 -3.44 15.22
C TRP A 166 7.99 -4.30 14.24
N ALA A 167 6.65 -4.22 14.27
CA ALA A 167 5.77 -4.96 13.37
C ALA A 167 6.09 -4.65 11.90
N TYR A 168 6.29 -3.37 11.58
CA TYR A 168 6.69 -2.93 10.25
C TYR A 168 7.96 -3.63 9.77
N ARG A 169 9.03 -3.63 10.59
CA ARG A 169 10.32 -4.25 10.23
C ARG A 169 10.19 -5.75 9.99
N ILE A 170 9.43 -6.45 10.84
CA ILE A 170 9.17 -7.89 10.68
C ILE A 170 8.39 -8.16 9.39
N VAL A 171 7.32 -7.42 9.15
CA VAL A 171 6.51 -7.54 7.93
C VAL A 171 7.36 -7.34 6.68
N ILE A 172 8.12 -6.24 6.61
CA ILE A 172 8.96 -5.95 5.45
C ILE A 172 10.03 -7.03 5.24
N SER A 173 10.66 -7.49 6.32
CA SER A 173 11.63 -8.61 6.24
C SER A 173 10.98 -9.88 5.68
N LEU A 174 9.80 -10.25 6.16
CA LEU A 174 9.10 -11.46 5.71
C LEU A 174 8.58 -11.36 4.26
N ILE A 175 8.26 -10.15 3.77
CA ILE A 175 7.84 -9.94 2.39
C ILE A 175 9.04 -9.93 1.44
N THR A 176 10.12 -9.24 1.81
CA THR A 176 11.27 -9.00 0.92
C THR A 176 12.34 -10.10 0.99
N THR A 177 12.35 -10.88 2.07
CA THR A 177 13.30 -11.97 2.30
C THR A 177 12.55 -13.25 2.64
N PRO A 178 11.81 -13.83 1.68
CA PRO A 178 11.03 -15.04 1.94
C PRO A 178 11.96 -16.21 2.27
N SER A 179 11.56 -17.03 3.24
CA SER A 179 12.28 -18.24 3.63
C SER A 179 11.50 -19.49 3.20
N PRO A 180 12.12 -20.46 2.52
CA PRO A 180 11.46 -21.73 2.19
C PRO A 180 10.99 -22.53 3.41
N ALA A 181 11.55 -22.26 4.60
CA ALA A 181 11.17 -22.91 5.86
C ALA A 181 9.94 -22.25 6.51
N LEU A 182 9.48 -21.12 6.00
CA LEU A 182 8.32 -20.38 6.50
C LEU A 182 7.19 -20.42 5.47
N ASP A 183 6.55 -21.59 5.36
CA ASP A 183 5.22 -21.70 4.75
C ASP A 183 4.18 -20.92 5.59
N ASP A 184 2.92 -20.98 5.23
CA ASP A 184 1.89 -20.16 5.90
C ASP A 184 1.78 -20.49 7.40
N GLU A 185 1.80 -21.77 7.77
CA GLU A 185 1.76 -22.19 9.18
C GLU A 185 3.07 -21.87 9.90
N GLY A 186 4.22 -22.09 9.27
CA GLY A 186 5.54 -21.71 9.80
C GLY A 186 5.66 -20.19 10.00
N THR A 187 5.12 -19.39 9.09
CA THR A 187 5.06 -17.93 9.23
C THR A 187 4.23 -17.53 10.46
N LYS A 188 3.06 -18.14 10.66
CA LYS A 188 2.20 -17.85 11.83
C LYS A 188 2.90 -18.21 13.14
N GLN A 189 3.52 -19.39 13.22
CA GLN A 189 4.26 -19.84 14.41
C GLN A 189 5.49 -18.95 14.69
N TYR A 190 6.19 -18.54 13.65
CA TYR A 190 7.33 -17.64 13.76
C TYR A 190 6.90 -16.27 14.31
N VAL A 191 5.86 -15.66 13.73
CA VAL A 191 5.30 -14.37 14.19
C VAL A 191 4.81 -14.48 15.62
N ALA A 192 4.08 -15.55 15.99
CA ALA A 192 3.61 -15.77 17.35
C ALA A 192 4.76 -15.84 18.36
N SER A 193 5.85 -16.52 18.00
CA SER A 193 7.05 -16.59 18.84
C SER A 193 7.66 -15.21 19.07
N LEU A 194 7.73 -14.38 18.03
CA LEU A 194 8.25 -13.01 18.11
C LEU A 194 7.36 -12.09 18.96
N VAL A 195 6.03 -12.18 18.79
CA VAL A 195 5.07 -11.39 19.58
C VAL A 195 5.18 -11.73 21.07
N ARG A 196 5.34 -13.02 21.41
CA ARG A 196 5.56 -13.44 22.82
C ARG A 196 6.85 -12.89 23.40
N LEU A 197 7.93 -12.85 22.63
CA LEU A 197 9.21 -12.28 23.07
C LEU A 197 9.12 -10.79 23.40
N MET A 198 8.14 -10.07 22.85
CA MET A 198 7.87 -8.67 23.19
C MET A 198 7.18 -8.49 24.55
N GLY A 199 6.81 -9.55 25.25
CA GLY A 199 6.17 -9.50 26.55
C GLY A 199 4.71 -8.98 26.51
N ILE A 200 4.05 -9.07 25.36
CA ILE A 200 2.63 -8.70 25.18
C ILE A 200 1.72 -9.79 25.75
N ALA A 201 2.22 -11.03 25.82
CA ALA A 201 1.50 -12.15 26.41
C ALA A 201 1.54 -12.10 27.94
N ARG A 202 0.37 -12.10 28.57
CA ARG A 202 0.20 -12.47 30.00
C ARG A 202 -0.80 -13.61 30.11
#